data_158e62d7612b1072ba288125c943094d
#
_entry.id   158e62d7612b1072ba288125c943094d
#
_cell.length_a   1.000
_cell.length_b   1.000
_cell.length_c   1.000
_cell.angle_alpha   90.00
_cell.angle_beta   90.00
_cell.angle_gamma   90.00
#
_symmetry.space_group_name_H-M   'P 1'
#
loop_
_entity.id
_entity.type
_entity.pdbx_description
1 polymer ?
#
loop_
_entity_poly.entity_id
_entity_poly.type
_entity_poly.pdbx_seq_one_letter_code
_entity_poly.pdbx_strand_id
1 'polypeptide(L)'
;IDLMSYNQLLRKKSLPRATYVFTDFDRIDFWTRELAAKAYRCLTANNARALNDPASARTRLPMLKKLQGEGLNSFSVWDAEMDGLPDRYPVFLRTRAAHRGTQTELLTTPEEARSALDELVRSGLCLSDLMFVEYCAEPIEDGLFRKLAAYCVGDEVITGMSVHDENWHAKYGKEGVASEAHYLDEMQ
;
A
#
# COMPACT_ATOMS: atom_id res chain seq x y z
N ILE A 1 6.54 -20.31 12.11
CA ILE A 1 6.39 -18.84 12.07
C ILE A 1 5.35 -18.46 13.09
N ASP A 2 5.74 -17.57 14.01
CA ASP A 2 4.81 -17.02 15.00
C ASP A 2 4.42 -15.60 14.61
N LEU A 3 3.13 -15.33 14.56
CA LEU A 3 2.60 -14.01 14.31
C LEU A 3 2.39 -13.27 15.64
N MET A 4 2.84 -12.02 15.70
CA MET A 4 2.73 -11.18 16.89
C MET A 4 2.30 -9.77 16.49
N SER A 5 1.24 -9.27 17.12
CA SER A 5 0.87 -7.88 16.94
C SER A 5 1.86 -6.92 17.62
N TYR A 6 1.94 -5.66 17.15
CA TYR A 6 2.77 -4.64 17.81
C TYR A 6 2.37 -4.42 19.27
N ASN A 7 1.08 -4.47 19.60
CA ASN A 7 0.62 -4.39 20.98
C ASN A 7 1.15 -5.54 21.85
N GLN A 8 1.23 -6.75 21.32
CA GLN A 8 1.80 -7.89 22.02
C GLN A 8 3.32 -7.75 22.17
N LEU A 9 4.01 -7.34 21.10
CA LEU A 9 5.46 -7.10 21.12
C LEU A 9 5.85 -6.10 22.20
N LEU A 10 5.17 -4.96 22.23
CA LEU A 10 5.49 -3.83 23.12
C LEU A 10 5.15 -4.09 24.61
N ARG A 11 4.31 -5.08 24.89
CA ARG A 11 3.98 -5.49 26.29
C ARG A 11 4.89 -6.59 26.84
N LYS A 12 5.71 -7.24 26.00
CA LYS A 12 6.59 -8.31 26.45
C LYS A 12 7.78 -7.77 27.21
N LYS A 13 8.06 -8.36 28.37
CA LYS A 13 9.25 -8.07 29.19
C LYS A 13 10.52 -8.71 28.63
N SER A 14 10.38 -9.80 27.89
CA SER A 14 11.46 -10.50 27.23
C SER A 14 10.99 -11.07 25.89
N LEU A 15 11.90 -11.14 24.95
CA LEU A 15 11.65 -11.67 23.61
C LEU A 15 12.55 -12.87 23.36
N PRO A 16 12.04 -13.95 22.74
CA PRO A 16 12.84 -15.12 22.43
C PRO A 16 13.94 -14.77 21.41
N ARG A 17 15.01 -15.53 21.41
CA ARG A 17 16.03 -15.42 20.35
C ARG A 17 15.48 -16.00 19.04
N ALA A 18 15.19 -15.10 18.11
CA ALA A 18 14.57 -15.44 16.81
C ALA A 18 14.95 -14.40 15.76
N THR A 19 14.61 -14.66 14.50
CA THR A 19 14.58 -13.65 13.46
C THR A 19 13.24 -12.92 13.55
N TYR A 20 13.28 -11.60 13.59
CA TYR A 20 12.11 -10.73 13.64
C TYR A 20 11.91 -10.05 12.29
N VAL A 21 10.73 -10.17 11.72
CA VAL A 21 10.34 -9.48 10.48
C VAL A 21 9.25 -8.48 10.84
N PHE A 22 9.58 -7.19 10.75
CA PHE A 22 8.62 -6.12 10.96
C PHE A 22 7.85 -5.87 9.66
N THR A 23 6.53 -5.73 9.75
CA THR A 23 5.65 -5.59 8.58
C THR A 23 4.41 -4.78 8.92
N ASP A 24 3.55 -4.53 7.92
CA ASP A 24 2.23 -3.94 8.07
C ASP A 24 2.24 -2.49 8.62
N PHE A 25 3.25 -1.71 8.22
CA PHE A 25 3.46 -0.34 8.69
C PHE A 25 2.33 0.63 8.32
N ASP A 26 1.56 0.31 7.29
CA ASP A 26 0.40 1.12 6.84
C ASP A 26 -0.79 1.07 7.82
N ARG A 27 -0.78 0.13 8.78
CA ARG A 27 -1.89 -0.09 9.74
C ARG A 27 -1.62 0.41 11.14
N ILE A 28 -0.41 0.89 11.40
CA ILE A 28 -0.02 1.40 12.70
C ILE A 28 0.09 2.92 12.69
N ASP A 29 -0.24 3.52 13.83
CA ASP A 29 -0.09 4.95 14.03
C ASP A 29 1.38 5.36 14.20
N PHE A 30 1.61 6.68 14.21
CA PHE A 30 2.93 7.26 14.39
C PHE A 30 3.63 6.75 15.65
N TRP A 31 2.91 6.73 16.80
CA TRP A 31 3.50 6.34 18.09
C TRP A 31 3.89 4.87 18.11
N THR A 32 3.02 4.00 17.62
CA THR A 32 3.28 2.56 17.52
C THR A 32 4.48 2.30 16.62
N ARG A 33 4.62 3.03 15.49
CA ARG A 33 5.76 2.88 14.59
C ARG A 33 7.07 3.34 15.22
N GLU A 34 7.06 4.43 15.98
CA GLU A 34 8.23 4.90 16.74
C GLU A 34 8.68 3.87 17.79
N LEU A 35 7.72 3.31 18.53
CA LEU A 35 8.02 2.25 19.50
C LEU A 35 8.52 0.96 18.85
N ALA A 36 7.98 0.59 17.68
CA ALA A 36 8.46 -0.54 16.89
C ALA A 36 9.91 -0.31 16.42
N ALA A 37 10.25 0.91 16.01
CA ALA A 37 11.62 1.27 15.65
C ALA A 37 12.58 1.18 16.85
N LYS A 38 12.16 1.60 18.03
CA LYS A 38 12.94 1.43 19.26
C LYS A 38 13.12 -0.06 19.60
N ALA A 39 12.08 -0.86 19.45
CA ALA A 39 12.16 -2.33 19.64
C ALA A 39 13.13 -2.96 18.63
N TYR A 40 13.08 -2.56 17.36
CA TYR A 40 14.02 -2.98 16.33
C TYR A 40 15.48 -2.68 16.74
N ARG A 41 15.77 -1.45 17.19
CA ARG A 41 17.12 -1.06 17.67
C ARG A 41 17.55 -1.90 18.88
N CYS A 42 16.64 -2.15 19.82
CA CYS A 42 16.92 -2.98 20.98
C CYS A 42 17.27 -4.43 20.57
N LEU A 43 16.51 -5.02 19.65
CA LEU A 43 16.77 -6.37 19.15
C LEU A 43 18.12 -6.46 18.46
N THR A 44 18.43 -5.55 17.55
CA THR A 44 19.71 -5.52 16.81
C THR A 44 20.91 -5.27 17.73
N ALA A 45 20.79 -4.40 18.70
CA ALA A 45 21.82 -4.15 19.69
C ALA A 45 22.12 -5.38 20.58
N ASN A 46 21.16 -6.28 20.73
CA ASN A 46 21.31 -7.56 21.42
C ASN A 46 21.57 -8.76 20.48
N ASN A 47 22.10 -8.50 19.29
CA ASN A 47 22.47 -9.50 18.29
C ASN A 47 21.29 -10.40 17.82
N ALA A 48 20.05 -9.93 17.93
CA ALA A 48 18.94 -10.59 17.27
C ALA A 48 18.88 -10.14 15.80
N ARG A 49 18.58 -11.05 14.90
CA ARG A 49 18.33 -10.69 13.49
C ARG A 49 16.96 -10.02 13.39
N ALA A 50 16.92 -8.78 12.95
CA ALA A 50 15.68 -8.05 12.68
C ALA A 50 15.72 -7.49 11.25
N LEU A 51 14.62 -7.65 10.53
CA LEU A 51 14.44 -7.24 9.13
C LEU A 51 13.34 -6.20 9.05
N ASN A 52 13.38 -5.37 8.00
CA ASN A 52 12.44 -4.30 7.70
C ASN A 52 12.36 -3.27 8.83
N ASP A 53 13.40 -2.44 8.94
CA ASP A 53 13.50 -1.39 9.96
C ASP A 53 12.29 -0.42 9.90
N PRO A 54 11.47 -0.33 10.96
CA PRO A 54 10.32 0.55 10.98
C PRO A 54 10.66 2.04 10.82
N ALA A 55 11.87 2.45 11.22
CA ALA A 55 12.32 3.82 11.08
C ALA A 55 12.59 4.21 9.61
N SER A 56 12.91 3.23 8.77
CA SER A 56 13.19 3.42 7.34
C SER A 56 11.95 3.19 6.45
N ALA A 57 10.84 2.73 7.03
CA ALA A 57 9.61 2.46 6.28
C ALA A 57 8.99 3.76 5.75
N ARG A 58 8.65 3.76 4.47
CA ARG A 58 7.89 4.85 3.84
C ARG A 58 6.40 4.52 3.80
N THR A 59 5.58 5.52 4.09
CA THR A 59 4.15 5.43 3.83
C THR A 59 3.88 5.54 2.33
N ARG A 60 2.67 5.17 1.90
CA ARG A 60 2.29 5.04 0.49
C ARG A 60 2.59 6.28 -0.36
N LEU A 61 2.15 7.47 0.05
CA LEU A 61 2.31 8.68 -0.74
C LEU A 61 3.79 9.04 -0.98
N PRO A 62 4.67 9.16 0.04
CA PRO A 62 6.09 9.40 -0.19
C PRO A 62 6.79 8.29 -0.97
N MET A 63 6.34 7.04 -0.82
CA MET A 63 6.88 5.91 -1.59
C MET A 63 6.55 6.06 -3.07
N LEU A 64 5.28 6.29 -3.42
CA LEU A 64 4.85 6.43 -4.81
C LEU A 64 5.47 7.67 -5.49
N LYS A 65 5.55 8.81 -4.78
CA LYS A 65 6.27 10.00 -5.29
C LYS A 65 7.75 9.71 -5.57
N LYS A 66 8.40 8.94 -4.70
CA LYS A 66 9.80 8.53 -4.92
C LYS A 66 9.94 7.61 -6.14
N LEU A 67 9.10 6.59 -6.26
CA LEU A 67 9.12 5.66 -7.41
C LEU A 67 8.87 6.39 -8.72
N GLN A 68 7.96 7.36 -8.75
CA GLN A 68 7.73 8.21 -9.91
C GLN A 68 8.97 9.07 -10.23
N GLY A 69 9.54 9.72 -9.23
CA GLY A 69 10.75 10.55 -9.41
C GLY A 69 11.97 9.76 -9.89
N GLU A 70 12.03 8.46 -9.63
CA GLU A 70 13.06 7.53 -10.11
C GLU A 70 12.68 6.86 -11.45
N GLY A 71 11.53 7.19 -12.03
CA GLY A 71 11.05 6.62 -13.29
C GLY A 71 10.63 5.15 -13.21
N LEU A 72 10.38 4.64 -12.00
CA LEU A 72 9.97 3.25 -11.77
C LEU A 72 8.47 3.02 -11.92
N ASN A 73 7.65 4.05 -11.77
CA ASN A 73 6.24 4.01 -12.15
C ASN A 73 5.87 5.22 -13.02
N SER A 74 4.95 4.97 -13.97
CA SER A 74 4.52 5.94 -14.99
C SER A 74 3.41 6.87 -14.51
N PHE A 75 2.70 6.52 -13.43
CA PHE A 75 1.57 7.27 -12.92
C PHE A 75 1.98 8.25 -11.82
N SER A 76 1.21 9.34 -11.72
CA SER A 76 1.39 10.37 -10.71
C SER A 76 0.49 10.16 -9.49
N VAL A 77 0.92 10.77 -8.40
CA VAL A 77 0.12 10.88 -7.17
C VAL A 77 0.19 12.31 -6.63
N TRP A 78 -0.93 12.80 -6.12
CA TRP A 78 -1.03 14.13 -5.54
C TRP A 78 -1.51 14.03 -4.10
N ASP A 79 -0.87 14.80 -3.23
CA ASP A 79 -1.34 15.05 -1.87
C ASP A 79 -2.57 15.96 -1.96
N ALA A 80 -3.72 15.52 -1.50
CA ALA A 80 -4.96 16.28 -1.64
C ALA A 80 -4.91 17.63 -0.91
N GLU A 81 -4.11 17.73 0.16
CA GLU A 81 -3.94 18.96 0.93
C GLU A 81 -2.87 19.89 0.34
N MET A 82 -1.71 19.33 -0.05
CA MET A 82 -0.52 20.11 -0.36
C MET A 82 -0.35 20.39 -1.86
N ASP A 83 -0.73 19.45 -2.73
CA ASP A 83 -0.53 19.60 -4.18
C ASP A 83 -1.79 20.15 -4.86
N GLY A 84 -2.96 20.13 -4.19
CA GLY A 84 -4.24 20.53 -4.77
C GLY A 84 -4.83 19.47 -5.71
N LEU A 85 -5.59 19.95 -6.71
CA LEU A 85 -6.20 19.06 -7.70
C LEU A 85 -5.17 18.53 -8.71
N PRO A 86 -5.35 17.29 -9.20
CA PRO A 86 -4.52 16.74 -10.25
C PRO A 86 -4.54 17.56 -11.55
N ASP A 87 -3.44 17.53 -12.27
CA ASP A 87 -3.29 18.11 -13.62
C ASP A 87 -3.47 17.08 -14.74
N ARG A 88 -3.62 15.79 -14.37
CA ARG A 88 -3.87 14.67 -15.31
C ARG A 88 -5.02 13.82 -14.82
N TYR A 89 -5.77 13.25 -15.75
CA TYR A 89 -6.99 12.46 -15.52
C TYR A 89 -7.00 11.24 -16.46
N PRO A 90 -7.75 10.15 -16.14
CA PRO A 90 -8.59 9.99 -14.96
C PRO A 90 -7.80 9.71 -13.69
N VAL A 91 -8.39 10.03 -12.54
CA VAL A 91 -7.81 9.79 -11.21
C VAL A 91 -8.85 9.15 -10.29
N PHE A 92 -8.39 8.66 -9.13
CA PHE A 92 -9.26 8.24 -8.03
C PHE A 92 -8.68 8.68 -6.69
N LEU A 93 -9.55 8.83 -5.71
CA LEU A 93 -9.16 9.14 -4.33
C LEU A 93 -8.95 7.86 -3.50
N ARG A 94 -7.95 7.90 -2.66
CA ARG A 94 -7.69 6.88 -1.65
C ARG A 94 -7.03 7.46 -0.41
N THR A 95 -7.01 6.67 0.68
CA THR A 95 -6.28 7.05 1.88
C THR A 95 -4.78 6.81 1.73
N ARG A 96 -3.97 7.69 2.32
CA ARG A 96 -2.49 7.59 2.36
C ARG A 96 -2.02 6.40 3.18
N ALA A 97 -2.80 6.00 4.16
CA ALA A 97 -2.58 4.84 5.02
C ALA A 97 -3.84 3.97 5.09
N ALA A 98 -3.73 2.81 5.73
CA ALA A 98 -4.77 1.79 5.84
C ALA A 98 -5.17 1.12 4.50
N HIS A 99 -5.66 -0.11 4.61
CA HIS A 99 -6.02 -0.94 3.43
C HIS A 99 -7.52 -0.82 3.11
N ARG A 100 -8.02 0.43 2.97
CA ARG A 100 -9.44 0.68 2.68
C ARG A 100 -9.83 0.51 1.22
N GLY A 101 -8.85 0.44 0.30
CA GLY A 101 -9.09 0.46 -1.14
C GLY A 101 -9.24 1.88 -1.68
N THR A 102 -9.88 1.98 -2.85
CA THR A 102 -10.28 3.25 -3.44
C THR A 102 -11.46 3.83 -2.65
N GLN A 103 -11.56 5.14 -2.61
CA GLN A 103 -12.66 5.86 -1.94
C GLN A 103 -13.67 6.39 -2.96
N THR A 104 -13.30 6.41 -4.23
CA THR A 104 -14.16 6.84 -5.34
C THR A 104 -14.02 5.89 -6.52
N GLU A 105 -14.96 5.95 -7.43
CA GLU A 105 -14.78 5.53 -8.81
C GLU A 105 -13.81 6.46 -9.53
N LEU A 106 -13.58 6.22 -10.84
CA LEU A 106 -12.71 7.06 -11.64
C LEU A 106 -13.34 8.44 -11.83
N LEU A 107 -12.56 9.45 -11.58
CA LEU A 107 -12.90 10.86 -11.74
C LEU A 107 -12.18 11.34 -12.99
N THR A 108 -12.92 11.91 -13.93
CA THR A 108 -12.44 12.24 -15.27
C THR A 108 -12.21 13.74 -15.47
N THR A 109 -12.72 14.56 -14.57
CA THR A 109 -12.61 16.02 -14.63
C THR A 109 -12.16 16.62 -13.30
N PRO A 110 -11.60 17.85 -13.32
CA PRO A 110 -11.28 18.60 -12.09
C PRO A 110 -12.50 18.86 -11.22
N GLU A 111 -13.66 19.09 -11.82
CA GLU A 111 -14.93 19.36 -11.12
C GLU A 111 -15.39 18.13 -10.35
N GLU A 112 -15.35 16.95 -10.97
CA GLU A 112 -15.63 15.67 -10.31
C GLU A 112 -14.65 15.41 -9.16
N ALA A 113 -13.36 15.65 -9.39
CA ALA A 113 -12.32 15.47 -8.38
C ALA A 113 -12.54 16.37 -7.16
N ARG A 114 -12.89 17.64 -7.38
CA ARG A 114 -13.20 18.59 -6.30
C ARG A 114 -14.45 18.17 -5.55
N SER A 115 -15.52 17.83 -6.26
CA SER A 115 -16.79 17.44 -5.65
C SER A 115 -16.63 16.18 -4.78
N ALA A 116 -15.90 15.19 -5.30
CA ALA A 116 -15.63 13.95 -4.56
C ALA A 116 -14.77 14.19 -3.32
N LEU A 117 -13.72 15.02 -3.42
CA LEU A 117 -12.89 15.40 -2.29
C LEU A 117 -13.71 16.10 -1.19
N ASP A 118 -14.53 17.05 -1.57
CA ASP A 118 -15.40 17.81 -0.64
C ASP A 118 -16.42 16.88 0.05
N GLU A 119 -16.94 15.88 -0.66
CA GLU A 119 -17.86 14.89 -0.11
C GLU A 119 -17.16 13.99 0.91
N LEU A 120 -15.97 13.48 0.60
CA LEU A 120 -15.19 12.65 1.53
C LEU A 120 -14.82 13.41 2.80
N VAL A 121 -14.42 14.67 2.68
CA VAL A 121 -14.10 15.50 3.84
C VAL A 121 -15.37 15.77 4.67
N ARG A 122 -16.49 16.08 4.03
CA ARG A 122 -17.79 16.25 4.73
C ARG A 122 -18.26 14.98 5.42
N SER A 123 -17.91 13.81 4.88
CA SER A 123 -18.21 12.52 5.52
C SER A 123 -17.30 12.18 6.72
N GLY A 124 -16.29 13.02 7.00
CA GLY A 124 -15.42 12.90 8.15
C GLY A 124 -14.03 12.29 7.86
N LEU A 125 -13.64 12.13 6.59
CA LEU A 125 -12.26 11.79 6.27
C LEU A 125 -11.38 13.04 6.41
N CYS A 126 -10.19 12.88 7.01
CA CYS A 126 -9.26 13.98 7.13
C CYS A 126 -8.62 14.29 5.77
N LEU A 127 -8.61 15.54 5.37
CA LEU A 127 -7.99 15.99 4.11
C LEU A 127 -6.53 15.56 4.02
N SER A 128 -5.78 15.70 5.12
CA SER A 128 -4.37 15.28 5.24
C SER A 128 -4.14 13.78 5.04
N ASP A 129 -5.19 12.97 5.13
CA ASP A 129 -5.10 11.51 4.92
C ASP A 129 -5.51 11.08 3.51
N LEU A 130 -5.87 12.00 2.65
CA LEU A 130 -6.32 11.75 1.29
C LEU A 130 -5.23 12.03 0.27
N MET A 131 -5.25 11.25 -0.81
CA MET A 131 -4.39 11.45 -1.97
C MET A 131 -5.14 11.08 -3.25
N PHE A 132 -4.86 11.78 -4.32
CA PHE A 132 -5.24 11.37 -5.67
C PHE A 132 -4.19 10.45 -6.26
N VAL A 133 -4.64 9.51 -7.05
CA VAL A 133 -3.79 8.59 -7.80
C VAL A 133 -4.25 8.61 -9.25
N GLU A 134 -3.33 8.83 -10.18
CA GLU A 134 -3.59 8.71 -11.61
C GLU A 134 -3.93 7.25 -11.95
N TYR A 135 -4.98 7.07 -12.72
CA TYR A 135 -5.36 5.76 -13.22
C TYR A 135 -4.48 5.39 -14.40
N CYS A 136 -3.83 4.25 -14.32
CA CYS A 136 -2.99 3.71 -15.38
C CYS A 136 -3.14 2.19 -15.54
N ALA A 137 -4.18 1.59 -14.93
CA ALA A 137 -4.39 0.16 -15.08
C ALA A 137 -4.90 -0.15 -16.49
N GLU A 138 -4.28 -1.15 -17.13
CA GLU A 138 -4.71 -1.69 -18.39
C GLU A 138 -5.24 -3.10 -18.18
N PRO A 139 -6.34 -3.48 -18.85
CA PRO A 139 -6.80 -4.86 -18.80
C PRO A 139 -5.79 -5.77 -19.53
N ILE A 140 -5.65 -6.99 -19.03
CA ILE A 140 -5.00 -8.09 -19.75
C ILE A 140 -5.92 -8.63 -20.85
N GLU A 141 -5.50 -9.69 -21.54
CA GLU A 141 -6.38 -10.41 -22.46
C GLU A 141 -7.73 -10.73 -21.81
N ASP A 142 -8.79 -10.81 -22.61
CA ASP A 142 -10.17 -11.01 -22.20
C ASP A 142 -10.80 -9.88 -21.36
N GLY A 143 -10.14 -8.70 -21.27
CA GLY A 143 -10.66 -7.53 -20.59
C GLY A 143 -10.61 -7.62 -19.06
N LEU A 144 -9.90 -8.60 -18.50
CA LEU A 144 -9.70 -8.76 -17.06
C LEU A 144 -8.59 -7.84 -16.55
N PHE A 145 -8.71 -7.40 -15.31
CA PHE A 145 -7.66 -6.71 -14.59
C PHE A 145 -6.93 -7.67 -13.66
N ARG A 146 -5.60 -7.59 -13.68
CA ARG A 146 -4.72 -8.42 -12.86
C ARG A 146 -4.02 -7.57 -11.80
N LYS A 147 -4.02 -8.05 -10.57
CA LYS A 147 -3.23 -7.47 -9.50
C LYS A 147 -2.19 -8.47 -9.04
N LEU A 148 -0.93 -8.10 -9.18
CA LEU A 148 0.21 -8.87 -8.69
C LEU A 148 0.57 -8.43 -7.27
N ALA A 149 1.09 -9.36 -6.46
CA ALA A 149 1.63 -9.09 -5.15
C ALA A 149 3.11 -9.45 -5.09
N ALA A 150 3.91 -8.58 -4.49
CA ALA A 150 5.30 -8.85 -4.16
C ALA A 150 5.60 -8.40 -2.73
N TYR A 151 6.38 -9.21 -2.02
CA TYR A 151 6.75 -8.96 -0.63
C TYR A 151 8.27 -8.81 -0.52
N CYS A 152 8.72 -7.73 0.10
CA CYS A 152 10.14 -7.55 0.43
C CYS A 152 10.40 -7.98 1.87
N VAL A 153 11.34 -8.89 2.06
CA VAL A 153 11.78 -9.35 3.38
C VAL A 153 13.31 -9.28 3.45
N GLY A 154 13.82 -8.22 4.06
CA GLY A 154 15.24 -7.89 3.94
C GLY A 154 15.56 -7.51 2.49
N ASP A 155 16.49 -8.23 1.88
CA ASP A 155 16.94 -8.03 0.49
C ASP A 155 16.25 -8.98 -0.51
N GLU A 156 15.36 -9.83 -0.02
CA GLU A 156 14.66 -10.82 -0.84
C GLU A 156 13.28 -10.30 -1.28
N VAL A 157 12.94 -10.56 -2.53
CA VAL A 157 11.61 -10.31 -3.09
C VAL A 157 10.90 -11.65 -3.29
N ILE A 158 9.73 -11.78 -2.68
CA ILE A 158 8.90 -12.98 -2.75
C ILE A 158 7.63 -12.61 -3.51
N THR A 159 7.35 -13.29 -4.61
CA THR A 159 6.09 -13.13 -5.35
C THR A 159 4.95 -13.77 -4.56
N GLY A 160 3.82 -13.05 -4.48
CA GLY A 160 2.59 -13.54 -3.89
C GLY A 160 1.60 -14.01 -4.94
N MET A 161 0.44 -14.44 -4.48
CA MET A 161 -0.66 -14.79 -5.39
C MET A 161 -1.16 -13.56 -6.13
N SER A 162 -1.43 -13.73 -7.41
CA SER A 162 -2.18 -12.78 -8.20
C SER A 162 -3.68 -12.92 -7.97
N VAL A 163 -4.42 -11.87 -8.25
CA VAL A 163 -5.88 -11.88 -8.29
C VAL A 163 -6.37 -11.24 -9.58
N HIS A 164 -7.46 -11.77 -10.12
CA HIS A 164 -8.09 -11.30 -11.36
C HIS A 164 -9.51 -10.83 -11.07
N ASP A 165 -9.95 -9.79 -11.76
CA ASP A 165 -11.28 -9.19 -11.60
C ASP A 165 -11.72 -8.55 -12.92
N GLU A 166 -13.01 -8.43 -13.14
CA GLU A 166 -13.58 -7.66 -14.24
C GLU A 166 -13.50 -6.16 -14.01
N ASN A 167 -13.25 -5.75 -12.75
CA ASN A 167 -13.11 -4.35 -12.35
C ASN A 167 -11.65 -3.94 -12.18
N TRP A 168 -11.32 -2.72 -12.58
CA TRP A 168 -9.98 -2.15 -12.49
C TRP A 168 -9.40 -2.10 -11.07
N HIS A 169 -10.22 -2.02 -10.04
CA HIS A 169 -9.79 -2.00 -8.64
C HIS A 169 -9.73 -3.40 -7.99
N ALA A 170 -9.34 -4.41 -8.75
CA ALA A 170 -9.16 -5.79 -8.31
C ALA A 170 -8.50 -5.88 -6.93
N LYS A 171 -9.31 -6.03 -5.87
CA LYS A 171 -8.82 -6.06 -4.48
C LYS A 171 -8.66 -7.48 -3.97
N TYR A 172 -9.66 -8.28 -4.17
CA TYR A 172 -9.71 -9.67 -3.71
C TYR A 172 -9.82 -10.66 -4.88
N GLY A 173 -9.99 -10.13 -6.09
CA GLY A 173 -10.31 -10.90 -7.27
C GLY A 173 -11.75 -11.41 -7.28
N LYS A 174 -12.17 -11.93 -8.43
CA LYS A 174 -13.45 -12.56 -8.64
C LYS A 174 -13.23 -14.03 -8.97
N GLU A 175 -13.87 -14.92 -8.20
CA GLU A 175 -13.75 -16.36 -8.41
C GLU A 175 -14.31 -16.75 -9.78
N GLY A 176 -13.63 -17.66 -10.48
CA GLY A 176 -14.05 -18.23 -11.76
C GLY A 176 -13.82 -17.35 -12.99
N VAL A 177 -13.24 -16.14 -12.86
CA VAL A 177 -12.96 -15.30 -14.05
C VAL A 177 -11.57 -15.60 -14.67
N ALA A 178 -10.61 -16.04 -13.88
CA ALA A 178 -9.28 -16.42 -14.37
C ALA A 178 -9.26 -17.89 -14.82
N SER A 179 -8.60 -18.13 -15.95
CA SER A 179 -8.31 -19.48 -16.45
C SER A 179 -6.95 -19.95 -15.97
N GLU A 180 -6.66 -21.25 -16.13
CA GLU A 180 -5.33 -21.79 -15.85
C GLU A 180 -4.22 -21.11 -16.67
N ALA A 181 -4.53 -20.69 -17.90
CA ALA A 181 -3.59 -19.99 -18.78
C ALA A 181 -3.13 -18.66 -18.18
N HIS A 182 -4.03 -17.91 -17.51
CA HIS A 182 -3.68 -16.65 -16.85
C HIS A 182 -2.65 -16.84 -15.73
N TYR A 183 -2.73 -17.96 -14.98
CA TYR A 183 -1.78 -18.25 -13.90
C TYR A 183 -0.45 -18.82 -14.43
N LEU A 184 -0.47 -19.55 -15.56
CA LEU A 184 0.75 -20.03 -16.19
C LEU A 184 1.60 -18.91 -16.78
N ASP A 185 0.97 -17.87 -17.34
CA ASP A 185 1.65 -16.66 -17.83
C ASP A 185 2.43 -15.93 -16.73
N GLU A 186 1.98 -16.01 -15.49
CA GLU A 186 2.64 -15.39 -14.34
C GLU A 186 3.88 -16.13 -13.84
N MET A 187 4.08 -17.36 -14.25
CA MET A 187 5.22 -18.19 -13.84
C MET A 187 6.43 -18.02 -14.78
N GLN A 188 6.28 -17.30 -15.88
CA GLN A 188 7.34 -17.01 -16.85
C GLN A 188 8.03 -15.67 -16.53
#